data_b8271f70aa17b00162bdcb3d9fdc3ca7
#
_entry.id   b8271f70aa17b00162bdcb3d9fdc3ca7
#
_cell.length_a   1.000
_cell.length_b   1.000
_cell.length_c   1.000
_cell.angle_alpha   90.00
_cell.angle_beta   90.00
_cell.angle_gamma   90.00
#
_symmetry.space_group_name_H-M   'P 1'
#
loop_
_entity.id
_entity.type
_entity.pdbx_description
1 polymer ?
#
loop_
_entity_poly.entity_id
_entity_poly.type
_entity_poly.pdbx_seq_one_letter_code
_entity_poly.pdbx_strand_id
1 'polypeptide(L)'
;MKINVWFIFFFGALGGLLFGFDTGIISGASPLIESNFKLTVAETGFVTSAVLIGSAAGALGVGPLADRFGRKKLLILASLFFIAGSLMTAFATGFGTMAIARIVLGLAVGSASALTPAYLAELAPAKHRGSLGSMFQLMITAGILLAYVSNLGFLGHDFMGIRDWRWMLGSALIPAVLLFIGGLLLPESPRFLFAKGDKENAERVLTHLRAKSGESVEAELAAMAEVDKQPKGGLKDLFTIARPAVIVAIGIMFLQQLVGINSVIYFLPQVFIKGFGFNEANAIWISVGIGVVNFVVTILATMIMDNFNRKTLLTFGSVVMTVALAILTVLNYTVSVETAAIPTMLLIATYIFGFAISWGPIAWLLIGEIFPMSVRGIGSSIGSAANWIGNFLVSQFFLVLLAVFHNNVGGPFGVFAVFAFISIFFVRYLVPETRGKSLEEIEMDLRK
;
A
#
# COMPACT_ATOMS: atom_id res chain seq x y z
N MET A 1 -31.08 4.84 7.95
CA MET A 1 -29.86 5.46 7.42
C MET A 1 -30.11 5.93 5.98
N LYS A 2 -29.89 7.23 5.65
CA LYS A 2 -30.19 7.77 4.30
C LYS A 2 -28.92 7.87 3.40
N ILE A 3 -27.80 7.28 3.83
CA ILE A 3 -26.50 7.44 3.15
C ILE A 3 -26.43 6.47 1.96
N ASN A 4 -26.02 6.96 0.79
CA ASN A 4 -25.83 6.13 -0.40
C ASN A 4 -24.73 5.08 -0.16
N VAL A 5 -24.96 3.84 -0.59
CA VAL A 5 -24.00 2.73 -0.46
C VAL A 5 -22.66 3.05 -1.13
N TRP A 6 -22.65 3.73 -2.27
CA TRP A 6 -21.43 4.19 -2.94
C TRP A 6 -20.63 5.20 -2.11
N PHE A 7 -21.31 6.06 -1.36
CA PHE A 7 -20.66 6.97 -0.40
C PHE A 7 -19.94 6.19 0.70
N ILE A 8 -20.56 5.13 1.23
CA ILE A 8 -19.97 4.28 2.25
C ILE A 8 -18.67 3.63 1.73
N PHE A 9 -18.70 3.11 0.49
CA PHE A 9 -17.51 2.48 -0.11
C PHE A 9 -16.43 3.50 -0.42
N PHE A 10 -16.77 4.66 -0.95
CA PHE A 10 -15.80 5.73 -1.23
C PHE A 10 -15.10 6.18 0.06
N PHE A 11 -15.86 6.57 1.08
CA PHE A 11 -15.27 7.00 2.35
C PHE A 11 -14.56 5.86 3.09
N GLY A 12 -15.08 4.65 2.99
CA GLY A 12 -14.41 3.46 3.50
C GLY A 12 -13.04 3.21 2.84
N ALA A 13 -12.87 3.58 1.57
CA ALA A 13 -11.62 3.39 0.83
C ALA A 13 -10.60 4.54 1.00
N LEU A 14 -10.97 5.67 1.63
CA LEU A 14 -10.08 6.82 1.83
C LEU A 14 -8.82 6.51 2.63
N GLY A 15 -8.81 5.45 3.43
CA GLY A 15 -7.59 4.95 4.08
C GLY A 15 -6.50 4.57 3.08
N GLY A 16 -6.89 4.00 1.93
CA GLY A 16 -5.97 3.74 0.82
C GLY A 16 -5.44 5.02 0.18
N LEU A 17 -6.32 6.00 -0.05
CA LEU A 17 -5.92 7.28 -0.61
C LEU A 17 -4.93 8.02 0.29
N LEU A 18 -5.12 8.01 1.60
CA LEU A 18 -4.20 8.60 2.58
C LEU A 18 -2.84 7.91 2.58
N PHE A 19 -2.82 6.58 2.51
CA PHE A 19 -1.58 5.83 2.39
C PHE A 19 -0.81 6.25 1.13
N GLY A 20 -1.48 6.27 -0.03
CA GLY A 20 -0.86 6.71 -1.28
C GLY A 20 -0.42 8.17 -1.26
N PHE A 21 -1.23 9.05 -0.67
CA PHE A 21 -0.92 10.47 -0.56
C PHE A 21 0.33 10.73 0.28
N ASP A 22 0.45 10.06 1.45
CA ASP A 22 1.67 10.16 2.26
C ASP A 22 2.92 9.66 1.52
N THR A 23 2.77 8.53 0.80
CA THR A 23 3.84 7.96 -0.01
C THR A 23 4.32 8.91 -1.12
N GLY A 24 3.39 9.58 -1.80
CA GLY A 24 3.72 10.49 -2.89
C GLY A 24 4.20 11.87 -2.40
N ILE A 25 3.66 12.38 -1.29
CA ILE A 25 3.96 13.74 -0.85
C ILE A 25 5.40 13.87 -0.35
N ILE A 26 5.91 12.85 0.37
CA ILE A 26 7.29 12.87 0.87
C ILE A 26 8.31 12.81 -0.27
N SER A 27 7.96 12.25 -1.40
CA SER A 27 8.81 12.14 -2.58
C SER A 27 9.25 13.52 -3.09
N GLY A 28 8.31 14.47 -3.24
CA GLY A 28 8.64 15.84 -3.65
C GLY A 28 9.22 16.70 -2.53
N ALA A 29 8.79 16.48 -1.29
CA ALA A 29 9.27 17.23 -0.14
C ALA A 29 10.69 16.82 0.31
N SER A 30 11.10 15.56 0.09
CA SER A 30 12.35 15.00 0.62
C SER A 30 13.62 15.76 0.18
N PRO A 31 13.82 16.16 -1.10
CA PRO A 31 14.98 16.95 -1.50
C PRO A 31 15.05 18.31 -0.81
N LEU A 32 13.89 18.97 -0.63
CA LEU A 32 13.77 20.27 0.02
C LEU A 32 14.04 20.17 1.53
N ILE A 33 13.56 19.11 2.18
CA ILE A 33 13.84 18.82 3.60
C ILE A 33 15.33 18.51 3.80
N GLU A 34 15.93 17.70 2.92
CA GLU A 34 17.37 17.37 2.92
C GLU A 34 18.21 18.66 2.89
N SER A 35 17.91 19.57 1.97
CA SER A 35 18.57 20.86 1.84
C SER A 35 18.32 21.75 3.05
N ASN A 36 17.07 21.84 3.54
CA ASN A 36 16.70 22.75 4.62
C ASN A 36 17.31 22.36 5.98
N PHE A 37 17.33 21.07 6.30
CA PHE A 37 17.87 20.56 7.56
C PHE A 37 19.33 20.09 7.44
N LYS A 38 19.92 20.18 6.24
CA LYS A 38 21.29 19.71 5.93
C LYS A 38 21.49 18.25 6.33
N LEU A 39 20.53 17.40 5.97
CA LEU A 39 20.53 15.99 6.31
C LEU A 39 21.60 15.25 5.52
N THR A 40 22.21 14.27 6.16
CA THR A 40 23.02 13.25 5.49
C THR A 40 22.13 12.32 4.64
N VAL A 41 22.73 11.60 3.73
CA VAL A 41 22.03 10.59 2.88
C VAL A 41 21.28 9.58 3.74
N ALA A 42 21.90 9.10 4.83
CA ALA A 42 21.30 8.14 5.74
C ALA A 42 20.11 8.74 6.52
N GLU A 43 20.23 9.99 6.97
CA GLU A 43 19.16 10.71 7.66
C GLU A 43 17.97 11.00 6.73
N THR A 44 18.22 11.36 5.47
CA THR A 44 17.17 11.54 4.46
C THR A 44 16.43 10.23 4.20
N GLY A 45 17.17 9.13 4.06
CA GLY A 45 16.59 7.79 3.97
C GLY A 45 15.72 7.46 5.19
N PHE A 46 16.20 7.77 6.41
CA PHE A 46 15.48 7.50 7.65
C PHE A 46 14.21 8.36 7.79
N VAL A 47 14.27 9.64 7.52
CA VAL A 47 13.08 10.52 7.52
C VAL A 47 11.99 9.98 6.58
N THR A 48 12.38 9.51 5.40
CA THR A 48 11.44 8.92 4.44
C THR A 48 10.89 7.59 4.93
N SER A 49 11.73 6.69 5.46
CA SER A 49 11.36 5.34 5.87
C SER A 49 10.77 5.24 7.29
N ALA A 50 10.93 6.25 8.14
CA ALA A 50 10.47 6.24 9.53
C ALA A 50 8.95 6.00 9.66
N VAL A 51 8.16 6.45 8.69
CA VAL A 51 6.72 6.17 8.61
C VAL A 51 6.44 4.66 8.60
N LEU A 52 7.32 3.86 8.01
CA LEU A 52 7.14 2.40 7.85
C LEU A 52 7.30 1.65 9.19
N ILE A 53 8.13 2.19 10.11
CA ILE A 53 8.22 1.69 11.49
C ILE A 53 6.87 1.84 12.20
N GLY A 54 6.30 3.05 12.12
CA GLY A 54 4.97 3.32 12.64
C GLY A 54 3.91 2.46 11.98
N SER A 55 4.00 2.26 10.65
CA SER A 55 3.04 1.47 9.88
C SER A 55 3.07 -0.01 10.27
N ALA A 56 4.25 -0.58 10.49
CA ALA A 56 4.36 -1.96 10.98
C ALA A 56 3.69 -2.10 12.36
N ALA A 57 3.96 -1.18 13.29
CA ALA A 57 3.36 -1.18 14.61
C ALA A 57 1.83 -0.97 14.56
N GLY A 58 1.36 -0.03 13.73
CA GLY A 58 -0.07 0.25 13.54
C GLY A 58 -0.82 -0.96 12.95
N ALA A 59 -0.27 -1.58 11.91
CA ALA A 59 -0.88 -2.75 11.26
C ALA A 59 -0.96 -3.97 12.19
N LEU A 60 0.09 -4.24 12.98
CA LEU A 60 0.10 -5.33 13.96
C LEU A 60 -0.84 -5.08 15.14
N GLY A 61 -0.90 -3.83 15.61
CA GLY A 61 -1.70 -3.47 16.78
C GLY A 61 -3.19 -3.33 16.51
N VAL A 62 -3.58 -2.97 15.30
CA VAL A 62 -4.97 -2.58 15.00
C VAL A 62 -5.96 -3.75 14.99
N GLY A 63 -5.54 -4.96 14.63
CA GLY A 63 -6.43 -6.13 14.55
C GLY A 63 -7.12 -6.42 15.89
N PRO A 64 -6.38 -6.72 16.98
CA PRO A 64 -6.95 -6.94 18.31
C PRO A 64 -7.79 -5.76 18.83
N LEU A 65 -7.37 -4.53 18.50
CA LEU A 65 -8.12 -3.33 18.88
C LEU A 65 -9.44 -3.23 18.10
N ALA A 66 -9.46 -3.63 16.80
CA ALA A 66 -10.66 -3.64 15.98
C ALA A 66 -11.70 -4.64 16.48
N ASP A 67 -11.27 -5.78 16.98
CA ASP A 67 -12.17 -6.78 17.57
C ASP A 67 -12.73 -6.34 18.93
N ARG A 68 -12.02 -5.46 19.64
CA ARG A 68 -12.47 -4.92 20.92
C ARG A 68 -13.37 -3.69 20.78
N PHE A 69 -12.97 -2.72 19.97
CA PHE A 69 -13.57 -1.38 19.92
C PHE A 69 -14.43 -1.11 18.68
N GLY A 70 -14.34 -1.94 17.63
CA GLY A 70 -15.04 -1.78 16.37
C GLY A 70 -14.20 -1.11 15.30
N ARG A 71 -14.60 -1.30 14.04
CA ARG A 71 -13.83 -0.82 12.87
C ARG A 71 -14.00 0.69 12.69
N LYS A 72 -15.21 1.20 12.85
CA LYS A 72 -15.54 2.64 12.76
C LYS A 72 -14.71 3.48 13.72
N LYS A 73 -14.67 3.12 15.00
CA LYS A 73 -13.95 3.88 16.01
C LYS A 73 -12.46 3.94 15.74
N LEU A 74 -11.88 2.84 15.26
CA LEU A 74 -10.46 2.79 14.93
C LEU A 74 -10.13 3.54 13.63
N LEU A 75 -11.02 3.58 12.64
CA LEU A 75 -10.85 4.46 11.46
C LEU A 75 -10.85 5.94 11.87
N ILE A 76 -11.73 6.33 12.79
CA ILE A 76 -11.75 7.70 13.34
C ILE A 76 -10.43 7.97 14.09
N LEU A 77 -9.99 7.05 14.94
CA LEU A 77 -8.73 7.20 15.67
C LEU A 77 -7.52 7.29 14.71
N ALA A 78 -7.46 6.44 13.70
CA ALA A 78 -6.43 6.50 12.67
C ALA A 78 -6.44 7.86 11.95
N SER A 79 -7.62 8.41 11.59
CA SER A 79 -7.71 9.74 10.97
C SER A 79 -7.20 10.86 11.88
N LEU A 80 -7.41 10.76 13.20
CA LEU A 80 -6.85 11.72 14.17
C LEU A 80 -5.32 11.63 14.24
N PHE A 81 -4.75 10.41 14.20
CA PHE A 81 -3.30 10.23 14.10
C PHE A 81 -2.75 10.77 12.77
N PHE A 82 -3.48 10.63 11.65
CA PHE A 82 -3.12 11.25 10.38
C PHE A 82 -3.07 12.77 10.49
N ILE A 83 -4.12 13.38 11.06
CA ILE A 83 -4.20 14.84 11.27
C ILE A 83 -3.02 15.30 12.14
N ALA A 84 -2.80 14.65 13.27
CA ALA A 84 -1.72 14.99 14.20
C ALA A 84 -0.35 14.82 13.53
N GLY A 85 -0.09 13.68 12.88
CA GLY A 85 1.16 13.41 12.18
C GLY A 85 1.43 14.38 11.03
N SER A 86 0.41 14.74 10.24
CA SER A 86 0.53 15.72 9.16
C SER A 86 0.89 17.12 9.69
N LEU A 87 0.26 17.54 10.78
CA LEU A 87 0.62 18.79 11.45
C LEU A 87 2.05 18.74 11.99
N MET A 88 2.40 17.66 12.70
CA MET A 88 3.75 17.49 13.26
C MET A 88 4.82 17.51 12.16
N THR A 89 4.59 16.87 11.00
CA THR A 89 5.53 16.88 9.88
C THR A 89 5.66 18.29 9.26
N ALA A 90 4.54 18.99 9.05
CA ALA A 90 4.53 20.33 8.49
C ALA A 90 5.27 21.34 9.39
N PHE A 91 5.20 21.18 10.71
CA PHE A 91 5.84 22.06 11.70
C PHE A 91 7.16 21.52 12.26
N ALA A 92 7.70 20.45 11.69
CA ALA A 92 8.99 19.89 12.14
C ALA A 92 10.12 20.92 12.04
N THR A 93 11.02 20.92 13.03
CA THR A 93 12.11 21.89 13.15
C THR A 93 13.49 21.30 12.89
N GLY A 94 13.59 19.99 12.69
CA GLY A 94 14.83 19.28 12.40
C GLY A 94 14.61 17.76 12.26
N PHE A 95 15.71 17.03 12.09
CA PHE A 95 15.72 15.58 11.87
C PHE A 95 14.88 14.82 12.91
N GLY A 96 15.15 15.02 14.22
CA GLY A 96 14.50 14.25 15.28
C GLY A 96 12.98 14.48 15.34
N THR A 97 12.54 15.75 15.22
CA THR A 97 11.12 16.10 15.24
C THR A 97 10.40 15.56 13.99
N MET A 98 11.06 15.59 12.82
CA MET A 98 10.52 15.03 11.58
C MET A 98 10.41 13.50 11.69
N ALA A 99 11.44 12.81 12.19
CA ALA A 99 11.44 11.36 12.34
C ALA A 99 10.30 10.88 13.27
N ILE A 100 10.12 11.54 14.43
CA ILE A 100 9.02 11.23 15.36
C ILE A 100 7.67 11.49 14.69
N ALA A 101 7.50 12.62 14.01
CA ALA A 101 6.27 12.95 13.30
C ALA A 101 5.91 11.90 12.23
N ARG A 102 6.91 11.41 11.48
CA ARG A 102 6.76 10.34 10.49
C ARG A 102 6.34 9.03 11.13
N ILE A 103 6.90 8.65 12.30
CA ILE A 103 6.48 7.44 13.04
C ILE A 103 5.02 7.57 13.48
N VAL A 104 4.62 8.73 14.04
CA VAL A 104 3.23 8.98 14.46
C VAL A 104 2.28 8.88 13.26
N LEU A 105 2.64 9.48 12.13
CA LEU A 105 1.88 9.37 10.89
C LEU A 105 1.78 7.90 10.42
N GLY A 106 2.88 7.16 10.56
CA GLY A 106 2.95 5.74 10.24
C GLY A 106 1.97 4.89 11.03
N LEU A 107 1.77 5.13 12.32
CA LEU A 107 0.75 4.43 13.11
C LEU A 107 -0.63 4.53 12.44
N ALA A 108 -0.97 5.69 11.90
CA ALA A 108 -2.22 5.90 11.16
C ALA A 108 -2.25 5.15 9.83
N VAL A 109 -1.15 5.26 9.04
CA VAL A 109 -1.02 4.57 7.73
C VAL A 109 -1.19 3.07 7.89
N GLY A 110 -0.44 2.47 8.83
CA GLY A 110 -0.49 1.04 9.09
C GLY A 110 -1.85 0.57 9.60
N SER A 111 -2.45 1.32 10.52
CA SER A 111 -3.80 1.02 11.02
C SER A 111 -4.83 1.09 9.90
N ALA A 112 -4.82 2.14 9.08
CA ALA A 112 -5.76 2.29 7.97
C ALA A 112 -5.56 1.23 6.89
N SER A 113 -4.31 0.83 6.59
CA SER A 113 -4.01 -0.19 5.58
C SER A 113 -4.55 -1.58 5.93
N ALA A 114 -4.61 -1.92 7.21
CA ALA A 114 -5.17 -3.18 7.68
C ALA A 114 -6.69 -3.10 7.87
N LEU A 115 -7.20 -1.98 8.42
CA LEU A 115 -8.63 -1.81 8.71
C LEU A 115 -9.46 -1.62 7.45
N THR A 116 -9.00 -0.81 6.50
CA THR A 116 -9.81 -0.40 5.34
C THR A 116 -10.25 -1.57 4.47
N PRO A 117 -9.36 -2.49 4.02
CA PRO A 117 -9.78 -3.64 3.24
C PRO A 117 -10.71 -4.57 4.01
N ALA A 118 -10.42 -4.81 5.31
CA ALA A 118 -11.26 -5.64 6.16
C ALA A 118 -12.65 -5.04 6.34
N TYR A 119 -12.73 -3.74 6.63
CA TYR A 119 -13.98 -3.02 6.79
C TYR A 119 -14.82 -3.03 5.50
N LEU A 120 -14.19 -2.75 4.34
CA LEU A 120 -14.86 -2.80 3.05
C LEU A 120 -15.39 -4.21 2.73
N ALA A 121 -14.62 -5.26 3.02
CA ALA A 121 -15.04 -6.63 2.82
C ALA A 121 -16.21 -7.04 3.73
N GLU A 122 -16.29 -6.49 4.95
CA GLU A 122 -17.40 -6.73 5.89
C GLU A 122 -18.70 -5.99 5.47
N LEU A 123 -18.58 -4.86 4.78
CA LEU A 123 -19.73 -4.09 4.27
C LEU A 123 -20.21 -4.57 2.89
N ALA A 124 -19.31 -5.14 2.11
CA ALA A 124 -19.56 -5.49 0.72
C ALA A 124 -20.53 -6.66 0.55
N PRO A 125 -21.47 -6.60 -0.44
CA PRO A 125 -22.17 -7.78 -0.92
C PRO A 125 -21.20 -8.84 -1.43
N ALA A 126 -21.54 -10.13 -1.27
CA ALA A 126 -20.66 -11.24 -1.65
C ALA A 126 -20.18 -11.13 -3.11
N LYS A 127 -21.08 -10.75 -4.01
CA LYS A 127 -20.80 -10.58 -5.45
C LYS A 127 -19.76 -9.49 -5.76
N HIS A 128 -19.58 -8.49 -4.88
CA HIS A 128 -18.75 -7.31 -5.13
C HIS A 128 -17.50 -7.23 -4.22
N ARG A 129 -17.24 -8.25 -3.38
CA ARG A 129 -16.09 -8.26 -2.45
C ARG A 129 -14.74 -8.11 -3.17
N GLY A 130 -14.55 -8.78 -4.30
CA GLY A 130 -13.32 -8.72 -5.09
C GLY A 130 -13.07 -7.32 -5.66
N SER A 131 -14.08 -6.73 -6.29
CA SER A 131 -13.97 -5.37 -6.87
C SER A 131 -13.77 -4.28 -5.82
N LEU A 132 -14.33 -4.45 -4.63
CA LEU A 132 -14.15 -3.51 -3.53
C LEU A 132 -12.80 -3.66 -2.83
N GLY A 133 -12.23 -4.88 -2.81
CA GLY A 133 -10.85 -5.11 -2.38
C GLY A 133 -9.84 -4.39 -3.29
N SER A 134 -10.06 -4.42 -4.62
CA SER A 134 -9.22 -3.70 -5.58
C SER A 134 -9.37 -2.18 -5.51
N MET A 135 -10.48 -1.67 -5.00
CA MET A 135 -10.71 -0.24 -4.77
C MET A 135 -9.70 0.37 -3.78
N PHE A 136 -9.26 -0.41 -2.79
CA PHE A 136 -8.22 0.03 -1.86
C PHE A 136 -6.90 0.32 -2.60
N GLN A 137 -6.46 -0.59 -3.47
CA GLN A 137 -5.25 -0.41 -4.28
C GLN A 137 -5.40 0.76 -5.26
N LEU A 138 -6.57 0.91 -5.88
CA LEU A 138 -6.86 2.04 -6.76
C LEU A 138 -6.77 3.37 -6.02
N MET A 139 -7.28 3.44 -4.80
CA MET A 139 -7.17 4.63 -3.96
C MET A 139 -5.75 4.94 -3.54
N ILE A 140 -4.89 3.93 -3.32
CA ILE A 140 -3.45 4.15 -3.08
C ILE A 140 -2.82 4.83 -4.29
N THR A 141 -3.01 4.32 -5.50
CA THR A 141 -2.40 4.90 -6.70
C THR A 141 -2.96 6.28 -7.05
N ALA A 142 -4.26 6.51 -6.81
CA ALA A 142 -4.88 7.84 -6.90
C ALA A 142 -4.26 8.82 -5.89
N GLY A 143 -4.04 8.38 -4.65
CA GLY A 143 -3.38 9.17 -3.61
C GLY A 143 -1.95 9.57 -3.99
N ILE A 144 -1.15 8.64 -4.52
CA ILE A 144 0.20 8.92 -5.02
C ILE A 144 0.18 9.98 -6.11
N LEU A 145 -0.71 9.83 -7.11
CA LEU A 145 -0.84 10.80 -8.20
C LEU A 145 -1.25 12.18 -7.70
N LEU A 146 -2.26 12.25 -6.84
CA LEU A 146 -2.72 13.51 -6.24
C LEU A 146 -1.62 14.18 -5.42
N ALA A 147 -0.80 13.42 -4.70
CA ALA A 147 0.33 13.93 -3.94
C ALA A 147 1.41 14.52 -4.87
N TYR A 148 1.75 13.86 -5.97
CA TYR A 148 2.70 14.38 -6.96
C TYR A 148 2.20 15.69 -7.58
N VAL A 149 0.91 15.77 -7.93
CA VAL A 149 0.28 17.01 -8.42
C VAL A 149 0.30 18.11 -7.35
N SER A 150 0.03 17.76 -6.09
CA SER A 150 0.10 18.68 -4.96
C SER A 150 1.52 19.21 -4.75
N ASN A 151 2.53 18.35 -4.81
CA ASN A 151 3.94 18.76 -4.73
C ASN A 151 4.28 19.81 -5.80
N LEU A 152 3.85 19.57 -7.04
CA LEU A 152 4.08 20.51 -8.14
C LEU A 152 3.39 21.85 -7.90
N GLY A 153 2.17 21.84 -7.33
CA GLY A 153 1.41 23.04 -7.03
C GLY A 153 2.01 23.91 -5.93
N PHE A 154 2.76 23.32 -5.00
CA PHE A 154 3.40 24.06 -3.90
C PHE A 154 4.89 24.38 -4.16
N LEU A 155 5.54 23.71 -5.11
CA LEU A 155 6.97 23.90 -5.39
C LEU A 155 7.30 25.36 -5.71
N GLY A 156 8.29 25.91 -5.01
CA GLY A 156 8.75 27.27 -5.20
C GLY A 156 7.80 28.37 -4.70
N HIS A 157 6.73 28.00 -3.99
CA HIS A 157 5.77 28.97 -3.43
C HIS A 157 5.86 29.02 -1.91
N ASP A 158 6.60 30.00 -1.41
CA ASP A 158 6.65 30.30 0.03
C ASP A 158 5.45 31.20 0.40
N PHE A 159 4.35 30.57 0.84
CA PHE A 159 3.18 31.30 1.31
C PHE A 159 3.34 31.77 2.75
N MET A 160 3.09 33.05 3.01
CA MET A 160 3.12 33.65 4.34
C MET A 160 4.48 33.45 5.08
N GLY A 161 5.59 33.38 4.35
CA GLY A 161 6.92 33.12 4.92
C GLY A 161 7.17 31.68 5.36
N ILE A 162 6.24 30.77 5.04
CA ILE A 162 6.36 29.34 5.32
C ILE A 162 6.84 28.64 4.06
N ARG A 163 7.90 27.83 4.18
CA ARG A 163 8.53 27.12 3.06
C ARG A 163 7.58 26.14 2.38
N ASP A 164 7.74 25.98 1.08
CA ASP A 164 6.94 25.13 0.18
C ASP A 164 6.78 23.69 0.66
N TRP A 165 7.86 23.02 1.11
CA TRP A 165 7.79 21.63 1.58
C TRP A 165 6.85 21.46 2.80
N ARG A 166 6.67 22.51 3.62
CA ARG A 166 5.74 22.47 4.76
C ARG A 166 4.29 22.45 4.27
N TRP A 167 4.00 23.21 3.21
CA TRP A 167 2.69 23.19 2.57
C TRP A 167 2.43 21.87 1.85
N MET A 168 3.47 21.29 1.19
CA MET A 168 3.37 19.95 0.63
C MET A 168 2.92 18.97 1.71
N LEU A 169 3.67 18.80 2.80
CA LEU A 169 3.32 17.87 3.88
C LEU A 169 1.99 18.22 4.56
N GLY A 170 1.70 19.50 4.77
CA GLY A 170 0.45 20.00 5.35
C GLY A 170 -0.78 19.70 4.48
N SER A 171 -0.63 19.57 3.17
CA SER A 171 -1.76 19.25 2.26
C SER A 171 -2.38 17.89 2.55
N ALA A 172 -1.65 16.96 3.20
CA ALA A 172 -2.18 15.68 3.67
C ALA A 172 -3.32 15.83 4.71
N LEU A 173 -3.46 17.01 5.33
CA LEU A 173 -4.59 17.32 6.20
C LEU A 173 -5.93 17.24 5.47
N ILE A 174 -5.97 17.59 4.17
CA ILE A 174 -7.23 17.60 3.40
C ILE A 174 -7.85 16.20 3.37
N PRO A 175 -7.17 15.16 2.83
CA PRO A 175 -7.75 13.82 2.83
C PRO A 175 -7.86 13.22 4.24
N ALA A 176 -7.03 13.63 5.22
CA ALA A 176 -7.14 13.17 6.59
C ALA A 176 -8.43 13.66 7.27
N VAL A 177 -8.78 14.95 7.09
CA VAL A 177 -10.04 15.53 7.58
C VAL A 177 -11.25 14.90 6.86
N LEU A 178 -11.14 14.62 5.56
CA LEU A 178 -12.19 13.93 4.82
C LEU A 178 -12.40 12.50 5.37
N LEU A 179 -11.35 11.77 5.70
CA LEU A 179 -11.48 10.46 6.34
C LEU A 179 -12.12 10.57 7.73
N PHE A 180 -11.74 11.58 8.51
CA PHE A 180 -12.33 11.83 9.83
C PHE A 180 -13.85 12.08 9.73
N ILE A 181 -14.27 13.01 8.85
CA ILE A 181 -15.67 13.31 8.63
C ILE A 181 -16.40 12.06 8.10
N GLY A 182 -15.82 11.37 7.13
CA GLY A 182 -16.36 10.12 6.60
C GLY A 182 -16.54 9.07 7.68
N GLY A 183 -15.52 8.89 8.53
CA GLY A 183 -15.57 7.96 9.66
C GLY A 183 -16.72 8.23 10.63
N LEU A 184 -17.05 9.50 10.89
CA LEU A 184 -18.19 9.86 11.72
C LEU A 184 -19.52 9.43 11.09
N LEU A 185 -19.62 9.49 9.76
CA LEU A 185 -20.83 9.19 8.99
C LEU A 185 -20.98 7.69 8.66
N LEU A 186 -19.88 6.95 8.60
CA LEU A 186 -19.88 5.51 8.27
C LEU A 186 -20.62 4.68 9.32
N PRO A 187 -21.31 3.59 8.94
CA PRO A 187 -21.87 2.63 9.89
C PRO A 187 -20.76 1.83 10.58
N GLU A 188 -21.07 1.20 11.72
CA GLU A 188 -20.18 0.17 12.26
C GLU A 188 -20.33 -1.13 11.44
N SER A 189 -19.30 -1.98 11.47
CA SER A 189 -19.35 -3.28 10.80
C SER A 189 -20.49 -4.16 11.31
N PRO A 190 -21.34 -4.72 10.42
CA PRO A 190 -22.40 -5.64 10.84
C PRO A 190 -21.84 -6.90 11.50
N ARG A 191 -20.67 -7.38 11.06
CA ARG A 191 -20.00 -8.54 11.68
C ARG A 191 -19.54 -8.23 13.10
N PHE A 192 -18.99 -7.04 13.33
CA PHE A 192 -18.60 -6.60 14.67
C PHE A 192 -19.81 -6.46 15.58
N LEU A 193 -20.89 -5.83 15.12
CA LEU A 193 -22.13 -5.67 15.89
C LEU A 193 -22.71 -7.05 16.26
N PHE A 194 -22.76 -7.96 15.31
CA PHE A 194 -23.25 -9.33 15.54
C PHE A 194 -22.42 -10.08 16.57
N ALA A 195 -21.08 -10.03 16.46
CA ALA A 195 -20.15 -10.68 17.38
C ALA A 195 -20.22 -10.08 18.82
N LYS A 196 -20.67 -8.83 18.96
CA LYS A 196 -20.92 -8.18 20.26
C LYS A 196 -22.33 -8.43 20.81
N GLY A 197 -23.15 -9.22 20.10
CA GLY A 197 -24.53 -9.53 20.51
C GLY A 197 -25.57 -8.50 20.09
N ASP A 198 -25.17 -7.42 19.43
CA ASP A 198 -26.06 -6.36 18.92
C ASP A 198 -26.64 -6.75 17.56
N LYS A 199 -27.49 -7.77 17.59
CA LYS A 199 -28.07 -8.37 16.37
C LYS A 199 -29.03 -7.41 15.65
N GLU A 200 -29.76 -6.60 16.38
CA GLU A 200 -30.72 -5.63 15.84
C GLU A 200 -30.02 -4.57 14.97
N ASN A 201 -28.95 -3.97 15.47
CA ASN A 201 -28.18 -3.01 14.71
C ASN A 201 -27.41 -3.68 13.54
N ALA A 202 -26.92 -4.91 13.72
CA ALA A 202 -26.31 -5.68 12.63
C ALA A 202 -27.30 -5.88 11.47
N GLU A 203 -28.51 -6.35 11.76
CA GLU A 203 -29.58 -6.52 10.78
C GLU A 203 -29.98 -5.22 10.11
N ARG A 204 -30.11 -4.14 10.87
CA ARG A 204 -30.45 -2.79 10.36
C ARG A 204 -29.39 -2.29 9.37
N VAL A 205 -28.11 -2.47 9.67
CA VAL A 205 -27.01 -2.07 8.78
C VAL A 205 -27.02 -2.94 7.53
N LEU A 206 -27.14 -4.26 7.66
CA LEU A 206 -27.21 -5.19 6.52
C LEU A 206 -28.38 -4.88 5.60
N THR A 207 -29.59 -4.69 6.15
CA THR A 207 -30.78 -4.33 5.37
C THR A 207 -30.55 -3.09 4.52
N HIS A 208 -29.88 -2.08 5.09
CA HIS A 208 -29.53 -0.88 4.33
C HIS A 208 -28.52 -1.17 3.21
N LEU A 209 -27.45 -1.93 3.51
CA LEU A 209 -26.39 -2.25 2.55
C LEU A 209 -26.88 -3.18 1.44
N ARG A 210 -27.83 -4.08 1.73
CA ARG A 210 -28.38 -5.08 0.79
C ARG A 210 -29.62 -4.62 0.04
N ALA A 211 -30.16 -3.44 0.33
CA ALA A 211 -31.41 -2.93 -0.25
C ALA A 211 -31.46 -2.97 -1.79
N LYS A 212 -30.30 -2.97 -2.47
CA LYS A 212 -30.20 -3.01 -3.94
C LYS A 212 -29.50 -4.27 -4.49
N SER A 213 -28.99 -5.16 -3.63
CA SER A 213 -28.21 -6.34 -4.08
C SER A 213 -29.07 -7.58 -4.25
N GLY A 214 -30.27 -7.62 -3.64
CA GLY A 214 -31.14 -8.79 -3.65
C GLY A 214 -30.62 -9.97 -2.79
N GLU A 215 -29.56 -9.78 -2.00
CA GLU A 215 -29.04 -10.80 -1.07
C GLU A 215 -29.92 -10.88 0.18
N SER A 216 -30.18 -12.11 0.67
CA SER A 216 -30.96 -12.32 1.89
C SER A 216 -30.15 -11.95 3.12
N VAL A 217 -30.68 -11.00 3.91
CA VAL A 217 -30.08 -10.56 5.18
C VAL A 217 -30.12 -11.70 6.20
N GLU A 218 -31.21 -12.49 6.24
CA GLU A 218 -31.38 -13.62 7.14
C GLU A 218 -30.32 -14.70 6.88
N ALA A 219 -30.06 -15.00 5.58
CA ALA A 219 -29.03 -15.97 5.21
C ALA A 219 -27.63 -15.48 5.61
N GLU A 220 -27.34 -14.19 5.48
CA GLU A 220 -26.04 -13.62 5.87
C GLU A 220 -25.87 -13.61 7.40
N LEU A 221 -26.92 -13.30 8.17
CA LEU A 221 -26.90 -13.40 9.64
C LEU A 221 -26.71 -14.85 10.11
N ALA A 222 -27.38 -15.82 9.45
CA ALA A 222 -27.21 -17.24 9.73
C ALA A 222 -25.77 -17.71 9.46
N ALA A 223 -25.18 -17.26 8.35
CA ALA A 223 -23.77 -17.56 8.00
C ALA A 223 -22.80 -16.95 9.03
N MET A 224 -23.05 -15.73 9.54
CA MET A 224 -22.24 -15.13 10.60
C MET A 224 -22.31 -15.94 11.89
N ALA A 225 -23.51 -16.45 12.26
CA ALA A 225 -23.68 -17.29 13.44
C ALA A 225 -22.93 -18.63 13.33
N GLU A 226 -22.82 -19.20 12.12
CA GLU A 226 -22.07 -20.45 11.88
C GLU A 226 -20.56 -20.23 11.98
N VAL A 227 -20.05 -19.12 11.42
CA VAL A 227 -18.63 -18.77 11.50
C VAL A 227 -18.20 -18.50 12.95
N ASP A 228 -19.05 -17.90 13.77
CA ASP A 228 -18.72 -17.58 15.17
C ASP A 228 -18.61 -18.85 16.06
N LYS A 229 -19.19 -19.97 15.64
CA LYS A 229 -19.05 -21.28 16.32
C LYS A 229 -17.73 -22.00 15.99
N GLN A 230 -17.01 -21.58 14.92
CA GLN A 230 -15.80 -22.27 14.51
C GLN A 230 -14.63 -21.95 15.45
N PRO A 231 -13.79 -22.93 15.84
CA PRO A 231 -12.64 -22.68 16.69
C PRO A 231 -11.63 -21.77 15.98
N LYS A 232 -11.24 -20.71 16.66
CA LYS A 232 -10.17 -19.82 16.20
C LYS A 232 -8.82 -20.49 16.43
N GLY A 233 -8.05 -20.70 15.38
CA GLY A 233 -6.69 -21.21 15.46
C GLY A 233 -5.72 -20.19 16.05
N GLY A 234 -4.65 -20.67 16.71
CA GLY A 234 -3.61 -19.84 17.30
C GLY A 234 -2.35 -19.76 16.44
N LEU A 235 -1.34 -19.03 16.94
CA LEU A 235 -0.02 -18.93 16.30
C LEU A 235 0.62 -20.31 16.04
N LYS A 236 0.43 -21.28 16.94
CA LYS A 236 0.96 -22.62 16.77
C LYS A 236 0.37 -23.32 15.53
N ASP A 237 -0.94 -23.18 15.34
CA ASP A 237 -1.63 -23.79 14.18
C ASP A 237 -1.16 -23.17 12.88
N LEU A 238 -0.84 -21.89 12.88
CA LEU A 238 -0.29 -21.21 11.71
C LEU A 238 1.04 -21.83 11.26
N PHE A 239 1.96 -22.10 12.18
CA PHE A 239 3.27 -22.67 11.84
C PHE A 239 3.29 -24.19 11.70
N THR A 240 2.22 -24.88 12.08
CA THR A 240 2.07 -26.34 11.90
C THR A 240 1.22 -26.68 10.67
N ILE A 241 -0.04 -26.22 10.66
CA ILE A 241 -1.02 -26.59 9.64
C ILE A 241 -0.85 -25.73 8.38
N ALA A 242 -0.61 -24.41 8.53
CA ALA A 242 -0.54 -23.44 7.44
C ALA A 242 0.89 -23.02 7.07
N ARG A 243 1.91 -23.78 7.47
CA ARG A 243 3.33 -23.45 7.20
C ARG A 243 3.62 -23.12 5.73
N PRO A 244 3.14 -23.86 4.71
CA PRO A 244 3.38 -23.50 3.32
C PRO A 244 2.76 -22.15 2.95
N ALA A 245 1.55 -21.84 3.43
CA ALA A 245 0.90 -20.55 3.21
C ALA A 245 1.70 -19.40 3.85
N VAL A 246 2.29 -19.60 5.04
CA VAL A 246 3.16 -18.61 5.70
C VAL A 246 4.39 -18.32 4.84
N ILE A 247 5.06 -19.34 4.30
CA ILE A 247 6.22 -19.18 3.42
C ILE A 247 5.85 -18.38 2.18
N VAL A 248 4.73 -18.71 1.54
CA VAL A 248 4.25 -17.99 0.36
C VAL A 248 3.88 -16.55 0.72
N ALA A 249 3.17 -16.32 1.83
CA ALA A 249 2.75 -14.98 2.25
C ALA A 249 3.94 -14.07 2.56
N ILE A 250 4.91 -14.55 3.35
CA ILE A 250 6.13 -13.80 3.66
C ILE A 250 6.92 -13.57 2.37
N GLY A 251 7.12 -14.60 1.57
CA GLY A 251 7.91 -14.52 0.36
C GLY A 251 7.33 -13.54 -0.66
N ILE A 252 6.04 -13.60 -0.96
CA ILE A 252 5.41 -12.70 -1.94
C ILE A 252 5.41 -11.26 -1.45
N MET A 253 5.10 -11.01 -0.17
CA MET A 253 5.05 -9.68 0.40
C MET A 253 6.43 -9.04 0.57
N PHE A 254 7.43 -9.84 0.89
CA PHE A 254 8.80 -9.37 1.02
C PHE A 254 9.43 -9.11 -0.36
N LEU A 255 9.27 -10.04 -1.33
CA LEU A 255 9.74 -9.86 -2.70
C LEU A 255 9.07 -8.69 -3.39
N GLN A 256 7.77 -8.43 -3.13
CA GLN A 256 7.06 -7.25 -3.64
C GLN A 256 7.81 -5.95 -3.30
N GLN A 257 8.47 -5.90 -2.14
CA GLN A 257 9.25 -4.73 -1.73
C GLN A 257 10.69 -4.77 -2.26
N LEU A 258 11.33 -5.96 -2.28
CA LEU A 258 12.69 -6.11 -2.75
C LEU A 258 12.87 -5.80 -4.25
N VAL A 259 11.80 -5.87 -5.06
CA VAL A 259 11.84 -5.38 -6.44
C VAL A 259 11.92 -3.84 -6.53
N GLY A 260 11.83 -3.12 -5.39
CA GLY A 260 12.16 -1.71 -5.29
C GLY A 260 11.02 -0.72 -5.52
N ILE A 261 9.77 -1.18 -5.63
CA ILE A 261 8.65 -0.32 -6.05
C ILE A 261 8.48 0.92 -5.18
N ASN A 262 8.43 0.76 -3.87
CA ASN A 262 8.22 1.89 -2.97
C ASN A 262 9.43 2.81 -2.91
N SER A 263 10.66 2.27 -2.99
CA SER A 263 11.87 3.11 -3.09
C SER A 263 11.86 3.97 -4.34
N VAL A 264 11.42 3.42 -5.48
CA VAL A 264 11.25 4.21 -6.70
C VAL A 264 10.22 5.31 -6.48
N ILE A 265 9.05 4.99 -5.93
CA ILE A 265 7.98 5.97 -5.70
C ILE A 265 8.43 7.07 -4.72
N TYR A 266 9.12 6.72 -3.62
CA TYR A 266 9.58 7.68 -2.62
C TYR A 266 10.71 8.58 -3.13
N PHE A 267 11.63 8.06 -3.93
CA PHE A 267 12.85 8.75 -4.30
C PHE A 267 12.94 9.10 -5.79
N LEU A 268 11.84 8.96 -6.55
CA LEU A 268 11.83 9.23 -7.99
C LEU A 268 12.39 10.63 -8.35
N PRO A 269 11.98 11.73 -7.69
CA PRO A 269 12.62 13.02 -7.97
C PRO A 269 14.13 13.02 -7.68
N GLN A 270 14.57 12.41 -6.57
CA GLN A 270 15.99 12.35 -6.22
C GLN A 270 16.82 11.53 -7.21
N VAL A 271 16.24 10.48 -7.80
CA VAL A 271 16.86 9.70 -8.89
C VAL A 271 17.20 10.61 -10.08
N PHE A 272 16.26 11.48 -10.48
CA PHE A 272 16.48 12.38 -11.61
C PHE A 272 17.35 13.60 -11.24
N ILE A 273 17.25 14.12 -10.02
CA ILE A 273 18.09 15.22 -9.53
C ILE A 273 19.55 14.74 -9.38
N LYS A 274 19.79 13.68 -8.62
CA LYS A 274 21.14 13.19 -8.26
C LYS A 274 21.78 12.39 -9.42
N GLY A 275 20.98 11.59 -10.15
CA GLY A 275 21.46 10.74 -11.23
C GLY A 275 21.64 11.46 -12.57
N PHE A 276 20.80 12.45 -12.87
CA PHE A 276 20.76 13.10 -14.20
C PHE A 276 20.90 14.63 -14.14
N GLY A 277 21.03 15.24 -12.95
CA GLY A 277 21.19 16.67 -12.81
C GLY A 277 19.95 17.51 -13.15
N PHE A 278 18.75 16.91 -13.09
CA PHE A 278 17.51 17.64 -13.34
C PHE A 278 17.22 18.62 -12.21
N ASN A 279 16.54 19.71 -12.53
CA ASN A 279 15.98 20.59 -11.52
C ASN A 279 14.75 19.94 -10.84
N GLU A 280 14.38 20.43 -9.69
CA GLU A 280 13.29 19.88 -8.86
C GLU A 280 11.95 19.84 -9.61
N ALA A 281 11.64 20.92 -10.37
CA ALA A 281 10.39 21.00 -11.13
C ALA A 281 10.27 19.90 -12.19
N ASN A 282 11.31 19.70 -12.99
CA ASN A 282 11.33 18.66 -14.02
C ASN A 282 11.27 17.25 -13.40
N ALA A 283 11.96 17.03 -12.30
CA ALA A 283 11.93 15.76 -11.58
C ALA A 283 10.55 15.43 -11.01
N ILE A 284 9.83 16.42 -10.47
CA ILE A 284 8.45 16.25 -10.00
C ILE A 284 7.49 16.04 -11.18
N TRP A 285 7.67 16.74 -12.32
CA TRP A 285 6.87 16.49 -13.52
C TRP A 285 6.99 15.05 -14.03
N ILE A 286 8.21 14.50 -14.00
CA ILE A 286 8.44 13.08 -14.33
C ILE A 286 7.68 12.19 -13.36
N SER A 287 7.67 12.52 -12.05
CA SER A 287 6.93 11.77 -11.04
C SER A 287 5.43 11.80 -11.29
N VAL A 288 4.87 12.95 -11.72
CA VAL A 288 3.45 13.04 -12.13
C VAL A 288 3.18 12.11 -13.31
N GLY A 289 4.02 12.12 -14.35
CA GLY A 289 3.88 11.22 -15.51
C GLY A 289 3.90 9.74 -15.13
N ILE A 290 4.84 9.35 -14.30
CA ILE A 290 4.93 7.99 -13.75
C ILE A 290 3.72 7.65 -12.87
N GLY A 291 3.24 8.60 -12.06
CA GLY A 291 2.02 8.47 -11.26
C GLY A 291 0.77 8.23 -12.11
N VAL A 292 0.65 8.92 -13.25
CA VAL A 292 -0.42 8.69 -14.23
C VAL A 292 -0.35 7.27 -14.79
N VAL A 293 0.83 6.80 -15.20
CA VAL A 293 1.01 5.43 -15.67
C VAL A 293 0.58 4.43 -14.61
N ASN A 294 1.07 4.60 -13.37
CA ASN A 294 0.71 3.72 -12.25
C ASN A 294 -0.81 3.68 -12.01
N PHE A 295 -1.46 4.83 -11.98
CA PHE A 295 -2.90 4.94 -11.73
C PHE A 295 -3.72 4.31 -12.88
N VAL A 296 -3.43 4.65 -14.14
CA VAL A 296 -4.14 4.11 -15.31
C VAL A 296 -3.97 2.60 -15.41
N VAL A 297 -2.74 2.11 -15.22
CA VAL A 297 -2.47 0.66 -15.27
C VAL A 297 -3.14 -0.07 -14.11
N THR A 298 -3.25 0.54 -12.94
CA THR A 298 -4.01 -0.06 -11.82
C THR A 298 -5.50 -0.17 -12.15
N ILE A 299 -6.10 0.81 -12.83
CA ILE A 299 -7.48 0.69 -13.33
C ILE A 299 -7.59 -0.51 -14.27
N LEU A 300 -6.71 -0.62 -15.25
CA LEU A 300 -6.70 -1.75 -16.18
C LEU A 300 -6.53 -3.09 -15.44
N ALA A 301 -5.61 -3.14 -14.47
CA ALA A 301 -5.39 -4.34 -13.67
C ALA A 301 -6.67 -4.79 -12.96
N THR A 302 -7.42 -3.87 -12.35
CA THR A 302 -8.69 -4.20 -11.66
C THR A 302 -9.76 -4.75 -12.60
N MET A 303 -9.73 -4.35 -13.89
CA MET A 303 -10.68 -4.82 -14.89
C MET A 303 -10.33 -6.21 -15.44
N ILE A 304 -9.05 -6.56 -15.51
CA ILE A 304 -8.59 -7.78 -16.18
C ILE A 304 -8.22 -8.91 -15.21
N MET A 305 -7.92 -8.60 -13.94
CA MET A 305 -7.36 -9.59 -13.00
C MET A 305 -8.25 -10.81 -12.79
N ASP A 306 -9.57 -10.67 -12.93
CA ASP A 306 -10.50 -11.80 -12.80
C ASP A 306 -10.57 -12.68 -14.06
N ASN A 307 -10.05 -12.18 -15.18
CA ASN A 307 -10.04 -12.91 -16.46
C ASN A 307 -8.78 -13.78 -16.64
N PHE A 308 -7.72 -13.53 -15.87
CA PHE A 308 -6.44 -14.24 -15.99
C PHE A 308 -6.06 -14.96 -14.69
N ASN A 309 -5.27 -16.02 -14.82
CA ASN A 309 -4.71 -16.73 -13.68
C ASN A 309 -3.74 -15.84 -12.91
N ARG A 310 -3.82 -15.86 -11.56
CA ARG A 310 -2.97 -15.03 -10.68
C ARG A 310 -1.49 -15.29 -10.93
N LYS A 311 -1.12 -16.57 -11.06
CA LYS A 311 0.25 -17.01 -11.33
C LYS A 311 0.76 -16.51 -12.69
N THR A 312 -0.07 -16.50 -13.71
CA THR A 312 0.28 -16.00 -15.05
C THR A 312 0.55 -14.50 -15.03
N LEU A 313 -0.32 -13.71 -14.39
CA LEU A 313 -0.14 -12.25 -14.27
C LEU A 313 1.11 -11.91 -13.46
N LEU A 314 1.35 -12.58 -12.33
CA LEU A 314 2.55 -12.37 -11.52
C LEU A 314 3.83 -12.69 -12.31
N THR A 315 3.84 -13.82 -13.05
CA THR A 315 5.00 -14.20 -13.89
C THR A 315 5.22 -13.17 -15.00
N PHE A 316 4.16 -12.74 -15.68
CA PHE A 316 4.24 -11.70 -16.72
C PHE A 316 4.84 -10.40 -16.16
N GLY A 317 4.31 -9.91 -15.03
CA GLY A 317 4.84 -8.70 -14.40
C GLY A 317 6.30 -8.84 -13.96
N SER A 318 6.67 -10.00 -13.38
CA SER A 318 8.07 -10.28 -13.00
C SER A 318 9.01 -10.24 -14.21
N VAL A 319 8.61 -10.83 -15.34
CA VAL A 319 9.41 -10.79 -16.59
C VAL A 319 9.55 -9.37 -17.10
N VAL A 320 8.44 -8.61 -17.18
CA VAL A 320 8.47 -7.20 -17.63
C VAL A 320 9.37 -6.36 -16.74
N MET A 321 9.24 -6.48 -15.40
CA MET A 321 10.09 -5.77 -14.44
C MET A 321 11.55 -6.15 -14.61
N THR A 322 11.87 -7.44 -14.71
CA THR A 322 13.25 -7.93 -14.87
C THR A 322 13.89 -7.37 -16.12
N VAL A 323 13.20 -7.44 -17.27
CA VAL A 323 13.72 -6.96 -18.54
C VAL A 323 13.92 -5.45 -18.52
N ALA A 324 12.93 -4.68 -18.05
CA ALA A 324 13.02 -3.23 -17.95
C ALA A 324 14.18 -2.77 -17.06
N LEU A 325 14.32 -3.38 -15.86
CA LEU A 325 15.39 -3.04 -14.93
C LEU A 325 16.77 -3.49 -15.40
N ALA A 326 16.88 -4.65 -16.06
CA ALA A 326 18.14 -5.12 -16.64
C ALA A 326 18.62 -4.19 -17.79
N ILE A 327 17.72 -3.79 -18.70
CA ILE A 327 18.03 -2.85 -19.77
C ILE A 327 18.43 -1.49 -19.17
N LEU A 328 17.69 -1.00 -18.17
CA LEU A 328 18.00 0.24 -17.47
C LEU A 328 19.40 0.21 -16.86
N THR A 329 19.74 -0.90 -16.19
CA THR A 329 21.07 -1.10 -15.59
C THR A 329 22.16 -1.00 -16.64
N VAL A 330 22.08 -1.80 -17.72
CA VAL A 330 23.08 -1.79 -18.80
C VAL A 330 23.20 -0.40 -19.43
N LEU A 331 22.06 0.23 -19.73
CA LEU A 331 22.01 1.56 -20.34
C LEU A 331 22.80 2.59 -19.52
N ASN A 332 22.58 2.65 -18.19
CA ASN A 332 23.22 3.64 -17.34
C ASN A 332 24.72 3.39 -17.09
N TYR A 333 25.25 2.24 -17.49
CA TYR A 333 26.70 1.96 -17.47
C TYR A 333 27.37 2.09 -18.86
N THR A 334 26.60 2.12 -19.95
CA THR A 334 27.15 2.07 -21.31
C THR A 334 26.94 3.36 -22.11
N VAL A 335 25.99 4.21 -21.67
CA VAL A 335 25.59 5.43 -22.39
C VAL A 335 25.84 6.65 -21.50
N SER A 336 26.09 7.83 -22.08
CA SER A 336 26.26 9.08 -21.32
C SER A 336 24.98 9.45 -20.56
N VAL A 337 25.16 10.16 -19.43
CA VAL A 337 24.07 10.55 -18.53
C VAL A 337 22.97 11.32 -19.28
N GLU A 338 23.35 12.25 -20.15
CA GLU A 338 22.41 13.07 -20.91
C GLU A 338 21.56 12.22 -21.87
N THR A 339 22.17 11.23 -22.51
CA THR A 339 21.48 10.34 -23.46
C THR A 339 20.63 9.30 -22.72
N ALA A 340 21.04 8.89 -21.54
CA ALA A 340 20.37 7.86 -20.75
C ALA A 340 19.06 8.36 -20.06
N ALA A 341 18.89 9.67 -19.85
CA ALA A 341 17.81 10.22 -19.06
C ALA A 341 16.40 9.83 -19.54
N ILE A 342 16.08 10.09 -20.81
CA ILE A 342 14.76 9.78 -21.38
C ILE A 342 14.51 8.27 -21.45
N PRO A 343 15.44 7.44 -22.00
CA PRO A 343 15.27 5.98 -21.95
C PRO A 343 15.09 5.42 -20.54
N THR A 344 15.82 5.95 -19.54
CA THR A 344 15.64 5.54 -18.13
C THR A 344 14.23 5.85 -17.64
N MET A 345 13.68 7.03 -17.95
CA MET A 345 12.30 7.38 -17.60
C MET A 345 11.30 6.40 -18.22
N LEU A 346 11.45 6.04 -19.50
CA LEU A 346 10.58 5.09 -20.19
C LEU A 346 10.70 3.67 -19.60
N LEU A 347 11.90 3.26 -19.23
CA LEU A 347 12.14 1.95 -18.60
C LEU A 347 11.58 1.88 -17.19
N ILE A 348 11.64 2.97 -16.40
CA ILE A 348 10.95 3.07 -15.11
C ILE A 348 9.44 2.98 -15.31
N ALA A 349 8.86 3.67 -16.31
CA ALA A 349 7.45 3.57 -16.63
C ALA A 349 7.05 2.12 -17.01
N THR A 350 7.88 1.43 -17.79
CA THR A 350 7.67 0.02 -18.15
C THR A 350 7.76 -0.91 -16.95
N TYR A 351 8.71 -0.67 -16.05
CA TYR A 351 8.83 -1.40 -14.79
C TYR A 351 7.59 -1.20 -13.91
N ILE A 352 7.12 0.05 -13.76
CA ILE A 352 5.90 0.40 -13.00
C ILE A 352 4.67 -0.26 -13.65
N PHE A 353 4.58 -0.27 -14.98
CA PHE A 353 3.52 -1.01 -15.67
C PHE A 353 3.52 -2.49 -15.28
N GLY A 354 4.68 -3.16 -15.33
CA GLY A 354 4.80 -4.57 -14.95
C GLY A 354 4.35 -4.83 -13.51
N PHE A 355 4.72 -3.94 -12.59
CA PHE A 355 4.31 -4.02 -11.19
C PHE A 355 2.80 -3.77 -11.01
N ALA A 356 2.28 -2.68 -11.55
CA ALA A 356 0.91 -2.23 -11.33
C ALA A 356 -0.14 -3.18 -11.93
N ILE A 357 0.19 -3.85 -13.06
CA ILE A 357 -0.71 -4.82 -13.70
C ILE A 357 -0.77 -6.16 -12.95
N SER A 358 0.17 -6.44 -12.05
CA SER A 358 0.35 -7.75 -11.44
C SER A 358 0.60 -7.71 -9.93
N TRP A 359 1.84 -7.45 -9.52
CA TRP A 359 2.31 -7.55 -8.13
C TRP A 359 1.60 -6.59 -7.18
N GLY A 360 1.22 -5.40 -7.64
CA GLY A 360 0.51 -4.41 -6.84
C GLY A 360 -0.79 -4.98 -6.24
N PRO A 361 -1.77 -5.32 -7.05
CA PRO A 361 -3.06 -5.83 -6.56
C PRO A 361 -3.03 -7.29 -6.12
N ILE A 362 -2.30 -8.18 -6.83
CA ILE A 362 -2.40 -9.63 -6.64
C ILE A 362 -1.74 -10.08 -5.33
N ALA A 363 -0.63 -9.47 -4.91
CA ALA A 363 0.04 -9.88 -3.67
C ALA A 363 -0.86 -9.70 -2.44
N TRP A 364 -1.56 -8.58 -2.36
CA TRP A 364 -2.53 -8.32 -1.28
C TRP A 364 -3.75 -9.23 -1.35
N LEU A 365 -4.21 -9.56 -2.54
CA LEU A 365 -5.31 -10.51 -2.75
C LEU A 365 -4.91 -11.90 -2.27
N LEU A 366 -3.74 -12.37 -2.66
CA LEU A 366 -3.25 -13.72 -2.33
C LEU A 366 -3.13 -13.94 -0.82
N ILE A 367 -2.63 -13.00 -0.04
CA ILE A 367 -2.54 -13.19 1.42
C ILE A 367 -3.92 -13.31 2.09
N GLY A 368 -4.98 -12.84 1.44
CA GLY A 368 -6.36 -13.06 1.86
C GLY A 368 -6.92 -14.43 1.46
N GLU A 369 -6.36 -15.07 0.44
CA GLU A 369 -6.89 -16.31 -0.17
C GLU A 369 -6.16 -17.59 0.26
N ILE A 370 -4.86 -17.51 0.59
CA ILE A 370 -4.01 -18.70 0.80
C ILE A 370 -4.12 -19.32 2.20
N PHE A 371 -4.69 -18.62 3.17
CA PHE A 371 -4.77 -19.12 4.55
C PHE A 371 -6.09 -19.81 4.85
N PRO A 372 -6.06 -20.96 5.58
CA PRO A 372 -7.25 -21.55 6.16
C PRO A 372 -8.04 -20.54 7.01
N MET A 373 -9.38 -20.67 7.03
CA MET A 373 -10.27 -19.75 7.74
C MET A 373 -9.88 -19.54 9.21
N SER A 374 -9.49 -20.63 9.90
CA SER A 374 -9.15 -20.62 11.33
C SER A 374 -7.98 -19.72 11.70
N VAL A 375 -7.00 -19.54 10.79
CA VAL A 375 -5.74 -18.79 11.04
C VAL A 375 -5.54 -17.61 10.08
N ARG A 376 -6.51 -17.33 9.20
CA ARG A 376 -6.39 -16.32 8.14
C ARG A 376 -6.03 -14.93 8.66
N GLY A 377 -6.66 -14.46 9.73
CA GLY A 377 -6.39 -13.14 10.28
C GLY A 377 -4.94 -12.99 10.73
N ILE A 378 -4.43 -14.00 11.47
CA ILE A 378 -3.04 -13.99 11.95
C ILE A 378 -2.06 -14.14 10.77
N GLY A 379 -2.37 -15.03 9.82
CA GLY A 379 -1.55 -15.27 8.64
C GLY A 379 -1.42 -14.03 7.75
N SER A 380 -2.52 -13.35 7.45
CA SER A 380 -2.52 -12.11 6.69
C SER A 380 -1.74 -11.00 7.40
N SER A 381 -1.83 -10.91 8.74
CA SER A 381 -1.05 -9.94 9.52
C SER A 381 0.46 -10.18 9.43
N ILE A 382 0.91 -11.44 9.43
CA ILE A 382 2.32 -11.79 9.25
C ILE A 382 2.80 -11.42 7.84
N GLY A 383 2.01 -11.71 6.80
CA GLY A 383 2.32 -11.28 5.44
C GLY A 383 2.44 -9.75 5.34
N SER A 384 1.49 -9.02 5.92
CA SER A 384 1.52 -7.56 5.97
C SER A 384 2.74 -7.03 6.73
N ALA A 385 3.10 -7.64 7.85
CA ALA A 385 4.32 -7.27 8.60
C ALA A 385 5.59 -7.47 7.76
N ALA A 386 5.68 -8.58 7.01
CA ALA A 386 6.80 -8.82 6.10
C ALA A 386 6.88 -7.75 5.00
N ASN A 387 5.73 -7.27 4.48
CA ASN A 387 5.66 -6.17 3.54
C ASN A 387 6.24 -4.88 4.13
N TRP A 388 5.82 -4.48 5.32
CA TRP A 388 6.30 -3.26 5.97
C TRP A 388 7.78 -3.32 6.32
N ILE A 389 8.27 -4.47 6.79
CA ILE A 389 9.70 -4.68 7.06
C ILE A 389 10.51 -4.60 5.76
N GLY A 390 10.08 -5.28 4.71
CA GLY A 390 10.73 -5.22 3.40
C GLY A 390 10.78 -3.80 2.84
N ASN A 391 9.65 -3.07 2.92
CA ASN A 391 9.57 -1.68 2.50
C ASN A 391 10.52 -0.78 3.29
N PHE A 392 10.58 -0.94 4.61
CA PHE A 392 11.52 -0.18 5.44
C PHE A 392 12.97 -0.43 5.02
N LEU A 393 13.38 -1.69 4.90
CA LEU A 393 14.75 -2.03 4.53
C LEU A 393 15.12 -1.44 3.17
N VAL A 394 14.29 -1.64 2.15
CA VAL A 394 14.59 -1.17 0.80
C VAL A 394 14.60 0.36 0.74
N SER A 395 13.65 1.02 1.38
CA SER A 395 13.55 2.49 1.37
C SER A 395 14.67 3.15 2.19
N GLN A 396 15.03 2.58 3.35
CA GLN A 396 16.12 3.10 4.19
C GLN A 396 17.45 3.07 3.46
N PHE A 397 17.73 1.99 2.73
CA PHE A 397 19.05 1.80 2.14
C PHE A 397 19.13 2.25 0.68
N PHE A 398 18.04 2.66 0.04
CA PHE A 398 18.05 3.03 -1.38
C PHE A 398 19.01 4.20 -1.69
N LEU A 399 18.93 5.30 -0.94
CA LEU A 399 19.80 6.46 -1.18
C LEU A 399 21.27 6.15 -0.84
N VAL A 400 21.48 5.32 0.20
CA VAL A 400 22.84 4.83 0.53
C VAL A 400 23.38 3.99 -0.63
N LEU A 401 22.56 3.10 -1.17
CA LEU A 401 22.93 2.28 -2.32
C LEU A 401 23.23 3.15 -3.55
N LEU A 402 22.41 4.16 -3.82
CA LEU A 402 22.65 5.12 -4.89
C LEU A 402 23.99 5.85 -4.72
N ALA A 403 24.32 6.26 -3.49
CA ALA A 403 25.59 6.91 -3.18
C ALA A 403 26.79 5.96 -3.33
N VAL A 404 26.67 4.69 -2.92
CA VAL A 404 27.70 3.65 -3.10
C VAL A 404 28.03 3.43 -4.58
N PHE A 405 27.03 3.52 -5.45
CA PHE A 405 27.22 3.46 -6.90
C PHE A 405 27.53 4.82 -7.53
N HIS A 406 28.07 5.79 -6.76
CA HIS A 406 28.46 7.11 -7.24
C HIS A 406 27.34 7.87 -7.99
N ASN A 407 26.12 7.74 -7.49
CA ASN A 407 24.88 8.25 -8.08
C ASN A 407 24.54 7.68 -9.47
N ASN A 408 25.20 6.61 -9.89
CA ASN A 408 24.77 5.87 -11.07
C ASN A 408 23.49 5.10 -10.77
N VAL A 409 22.43 5.48 -11.44
CA VAL A 409 21.08 4.90 -11.26
C VAL A 409 21.05 3.42 -11.60
N GLY A 410 21.88 2.96 -12.53
CA GLY A 410 21.99 1.55 -12.91
C GLY A 410 22.34 0.61 -11.74
N GLY A 411 23.08 1.09 -10.72
CA GLY A 411 23.47 0.28 -9.57
C GLY A 411 22.29 -0.23 -8.75
N PRO A 412 21.51 0.65 -8.10
CA PRO A 412 20.34 0.26 -7.33
C PRO A 412 19.31 -0.52 -8.14
N PHE A 413 19.06 -0.10 -9.39
CA PHE A 413 18.08 -0.78 -10.25
C PHE A 413 18.57 -2.16 -10.71
N GLY A 414 19.88 -2.37 -10.82
CA GLY A 414 20.47 -3.69 -11.06
C GLY A 414 20.22 -4.66 -9.91
N VAL A 415 20.30 -4.18 -8.66
CA VAL A 415 19.93 -4.98 -7.49
C VAL A 415 18.45 -5.37 -7.54
N PHE A 416 17.58 -4.44 -7.88
CA PHE A 416 16.14 -4.71 -8.03
C PHE A 416 15.85 -5.67 -9.20
N ALA A 417 16.61 -5.61 -10.30
CA ALA A 417 16.51 -6.55 -11.41
C ALA A 417 16.77 -8.00 -10.97
N VAL A 418 17.76 -8.20 -10.09
CA VAL A 418 18.06 -9.54 -9.53
C VAL A 418 16.88 -10.06 -8.73
N PHE A 419 16.28 -9.25 -7.87
CA PHE A 419 15.10 -9.66 -7.10
C PHE A 419 13.86 -9.87 -7.97
N ALA A 420 13.67 -9.06 -9.01
CA ALA A 420 12.61 -9.27 -9.99
C ALA A 420 12.82 -10.59 -10.76
N PHE A 421 14.04 -10.94 -11.09
CA PHE A 421 14.37 -12.23 -11.70
C PHE A 421 14.09 -13.40 -10.74
N ILE A 422 14.52 -13.30 -9.49
CA ILE A 422 14.24 -14.32 -8.46
C ILE A 422 12.72 -14.50 -8.29
N SER A 423 11.95 -13.42 -8.37
CA SER A 423 10.50 -13.46 -8.21
C SER A 423 9.81 -14.34 -9.26
N ILE A 424 10.38 -14.48 -10.49
CA ILE A 424 9.87 -15.38 -11.52
C ILE A 424 9.85 -16.83 -11.02
N PHE A 425 10.97 -17.27 -10.45
CA PHE A 425 11.11 -18.63 -9.94
C PHE A 425 10.24 -18.83 -8.68
N PHE A 426 10.21 -17.85 -7.80
CA PHE A 426 9.35 -17.88 -6.61
C PHE A 426 7.87 -18.09 -7.01
N VAL A 427 7.36 -17.31 -7.95
CA VAL A 427 5.99 -17.42 -8.44
C VAL A 427 5.77 -18.78 -9.10
N ARG A 428 6.72 -19.23 -9.93
CA ARG A 428 6.56 -20.48 -10.67
C ARG A 428 6.49 -21.72 -9.78
N TYR A 429 7.30 -21.76 -8.72
CA TYR A 429 7.47 -22.99 -7.92
C TYR A 429 6.71 -22.97 -6.59
N LEU A 430 6.49 -21.79 -5.99
CA LEU A 430 5.93 -21.71 -4.64
C LEU A 430 4.53 -21.12 -4.57
N VAL A 431 4.17 -20.18 -5.48
CA VAL A 431 2.84 -19.55 -5.42
C VAL A 431 1.79 -20.49 -6.01
N PRO A 432 0.71 -20.80 -5.28
CA PRO A 432 -0.41 -21.57 -5.81
C PRO A 432 -1.26 -20.73 -6.77
N GLU A 433 -1.98 -21.40 -7.68
CA GLU A 433 -3.05 -20.74 -8.42
C GLU A 433 -4.33 -20.74 -7.59
N THR A 434 -4.87 -19.54 -7.36
CA THR A 434 -6.06 -19.38 -6.51
C THR A 434 -7.33 -19.08 -7.30
N ARG A 435 -7.21 -18.73 -8.59
CA ARG A 435 -8.37 -18.41 -9.42
C ARG A 435 -9.34 -19.59 -9.57
N GLY A 436 -10.61 -19.34 -9.20
CA GLY A 436 -11.68 -20.32 -9.39
C GLY A 436 -11.59 -21.53 -8.46
N LYS A 437 -10.69 -21.51 -7.47
CA LYS A 437 -10.54 -22.58 -6.48
C LYS A 437 -11.20 -22.22 -5.17
N SER A 438 -11.74 -23.22 -4.49
CA SER A 438 -12.17 -23.07 -3.10
C SER A 438 -10.95 -22.96 -2.18
N LEU A 439 -11.17 -22.46 -0.96
CA LEU A 439 -10.09 -22.33 0.02
C LEU A 439 -9.51 -23.69 0.41
N GLU A 440 -10.34 -24.71 0.45
CA GLU A 440 -9.97 -26.09 0.76
C GLU A 440 -9.08 -26.68 -0.35
N GLU A 441 -9.39 -26.38 -1.62
CA GLU A 441 -8.58 -26.79 -2.77
C GLU A 441 -7.21 -26.09 -2.75
N ILE A 442 -7.16 -24.81 -2.41
CA ILE A 442 -5.90 -24.05 -2.28
C ILE A 442 -5.04 -24.63 -1.15
N GLU A 443 -5.66 -24.98 -0.02
CA GLU A 443 -4.96 -25.60 1.11
C GLU A 443 -4.37 -26.96 0.73
N MET A 444 -5.13 -27.79 -0.01
CA MET A 444 -4.64 -29.08 -0.50
C MET A 444 -3.47 -28.92 -1.49
N ASP A 445 -3.51 -27.93 -2.36
CA ASP A 445 -2.42 -27.66 -3.31
C ASP A 445 -1.15 -27.16 -2.65
N LEU A 446 -1.27 -26.41 -1.56
CA LEU A 446 -0.12 -25.94 -0.77
C LEU A 446 0.54 -27.03 0.07
N ARG A 447 -0.16 -28.14 0.34
CA ARG A 447 0.37 -29.29 1.11
C ARG A 447 1.08 -30.32 0.23
N LYS A 448 0.91 -30.26 -1.09
CA LYS A 448 1.64 -31.09 -2.08
C LYS A 448 3.04 -30.53 -2.32
#